data_101a96220bead95b2bf90315653fdc78
#
_entry.id   101a96220bead95b2bf90315653fdc78
#
_cell.length_a   1.000
_cell.length_b   1.000
_cell.length_c   1.000
_cell.angle_alpha   90.00
_cell.angle_beta   90.00
_cell.angle_gamma   90.00
#
_symmetry.space_group_name_H-M   'P 1'
#
loop_
_entity.id
_entity.type
_entity.pdbx_description
1 polymer ?
#
loop_
_entity_poly.entity_id
_entity_poly.type
_entity_poly.pdbx_seq_one_letter_code
_entity_poly.pdbx_strand_id
1 'polypeptide(L)'
;VNLGILGTGNLAVTLGRAWAAAGHSLLVAGRDPAHARRAADRIGPAAEAADPAGLAARADALVIAVAWEGLEAAVSLVGGPQGALTGMTVIDCTNPVDYATGELKPASGSAAALVARAAPGAHVVKALHLFAGASWPYAGPRESAPVVAICGDEPDALDRAAALIRDLGGRAAVVGGLGSARQLEEAAGFVMRVVAAGHNPRLAVPDVDPALLRASGS
;
A
#
# COMPACT_ATOMS: atom_id res chain seq x y z
N VAL A 1 -5.02 -0.91 -16.72
CA VAL A 1 -6.08 -1.25 -15.76
C VAL A 1 -6.64 0.01 -15.12
N ASN A 2 -7.88 -0.05 -14.62
CA ASN A 2 -8.51 1.01 -13.85
C ASN A 2 -8.18 0.83 -12.36
N LEU A 3 -7.40 1.72 -11.77
CA LEU A 3 -7.05 1.65 -10.36
C LEU A 3 -7.90 2.62 -9.55
N GLY A 4 -8.60 2.09 -8.56
CA GLY A 4 -9.22 2.90 -7.52
C GLY A 4 -8.20 3.33 -6.49
N ILE A 5 -8.11 4.61 -6.17
CA ILE A 5 -7.29 5.13 -5.08
C ILE A 5 -8.21 5.76 -4.04
N LEU A 6 -8.29 5.13 -2.89
CA LEU A 6 -9.00 5.65 -1.73
C LEU A 6 -8.01 6.41 -0.84
N GLY A 7 -8.07 7.73 -0.95
CA GLY A 7 -7.15 8.67 -0.30
C GLY A 7 -6.79 9.81 -1.24
N THR A 8 -6.50 10.98 -0.64
CA THR A 8 -6.22 12.24 -1.38
C THR A 8 -4.94 12.91 -0.93
N GLY A 9 -4.15 12.19 -0.10
CA GLY A 9 -2.88 12.66 0.44
C GLY A 9 -1.70 12.57 -0.54
N ASN A 10 -0.52 12.95 -0.06
CA ASN A 10 0.70 12.95 -0.89
C ASN A 10 1.04 11.56 -1.44
N LEU A 11 0.91 10.49 -0.66
CA LEU A 11 1.17 9.13 -1.12
C LEU A 11 0.23 8.76 -2.28
N ALA A 12 -1.08 9.01 -2.14
CA ALA A 12 -2.08 8.75 -3.17
C ALA A 12 -1.74 9.46 -4.49
N VAL A 13 -1.39 10.74 -4.42
CA VAL A 13 -1.04 11.54 -5.61
C VAL A 13 0.27 11.06 -6.24
N THR A 14 1.28 10.72 -5.44
CA THR A 14 2.57 10.30 -5.99
C THR A 14 2.48 8.94 -6.66
N LEU A 15 1.85 7.96 -6.00
CA LEU A 15 1.58 6.64 -6.60
C LEU A 15 0.69 6.78 -7.85
N GLY A 16 -0.38 7.60 -7.76
CA GLY A 16 -1.27 7.86 -8.89
C GLY A 16 -0.53 8.41 -10.11
N ARG A 17 0.36 9.39 -9.93
CA ARG A 17 1.19 9.92 -11.03
C ARG A 17 2.09 8.86 -11.66
N ALA A 18 2.71 8.04 -10.83
CA ALA A 18 3.60 6.98 -11.31
C ALA A 18 2.83 5.92 -12.11
N TRP A 19 1.66 5.49 -11.62
CA TRP A 19 0.81 4.56 -12.36
C TRP A 19 0.18 5.18 -13.60
N ALA A 20 -0.21 6.47 -13.57
CA ALA A 20 -0.66 7.18 -14.77
C ALA A 20 0.43 7.20 -15.87
N ALA A 21 1.68 7.45 -15.48
CA ALA A 21 2.83 7.39 -16.39
C ALA A 21 3.09 5.98 -16.94
N ALA A 22 2.73 4.93 -16.17
CA ALA A 22 2.78 3.54 -16.59
C ALA A 22 1.56 3.09 -17.44
N GLY A 23 0.62 4.00 -17.74
CA GLY A 23 -0.52 3.75 -18.61
C GLY A 23 -1.79 3.25 -17.91
N HIS A 24 -1.91 3.42 -16.59
CA HIS A 24 -3.13 3.10 -15.87
C HIS A 24 -4.10 4.30 -15.85
N SER A 25 -5.39 4.00 -15.81
CA SER A 25 -6.45 4.99 -15.52
C SER A 25 -6.74 5.00 -14.02
N LEU A 26 -6.91 6.19 -13.44
CA LEU A 26 -7.04 6.35 -11.99
C LEU A 26 -8.41 6.91 -11.61
N LEU A 27 -9.05 6.28 -10.65
CA LEU A 27 -10.29 6.74 -10.01
C LEU A 27 -9.95 7.15 -8.58
N VAL A 28 -10.00 8.45 -8.28
CA VAL A 28 -9.59 8.97 -6.97
C VAL A 28 -10.80 9.30 -6.14
N ALA A 29 -10.89 8.73 -4.96
CA ALA A 29 -11.98 8.95 -4.02
C ALA A 29 -11.48 9.27 -2.60
N GLY A 30 -12.34 9.93 -1.84
CA GLY A 30 -12.09 10.26 -0.45
C GLY A 30 -13.34 10.82 0.22
N ARG A 31 -13.28 11.13 1.51
CA ARG A 31 -14.42 11.66 2.30
C ARG A 31 -14.95 13.01 1.77
N ASP A 32 -14.03 13.82 1.22
CA ASP A 32 -14.37 15.14 0.67
C ASP A 32 -14.18 15.10 -0.85
N PRO A 33 -15.27 15.26 -1.64
CA PRO A 33 -15.20 15.28 -3.10
C PRO A 33 -14.32 16.39 -3.66
N ALA A 34 -14.19 17.54 -2.96
CA ALA A 34 -13.31 18.61 -3.41
C ALA A 34 -11.84 18.23 -3.26
N HIS A 35 -11.48 17.50 -2.20
CA HIS A 35 -10.13 16.93 -2.05
C HIS A 35 -9.84 15.86 -3.11
N ALA A 36 -10.82 15.01 -3.43
CA ALA A 36 -10.67 14.00 -4.49
C ALA A 36 -10.43 14.66 -5.86
N ARG A 37 -11.19 15.71 -6.23
CA ARG A 37 -10.94 16.49 -7.46
C ARG A 37 -9.54 17.08 -7.50
N ARG A 38 -9.13 17.79 -6.45
CA ARG A 38 -7.76 18.36 -6.36
C ARG A 38 -6.66 17.30 -6.47
N ALA A 39 -6.88 16.12 -5.90
CA ALA A 39 -5.92 15.03 -6.00
C ALA A 39 -5.86 14.46 -7.44
N ALA A 40 -7.01 14.27 -8.10
CA ALA A 40 -7.07 13.85 -9.50
C ALA A 40 -6.39 14.89 -10.42
N ASP A 41 -6.67 16.19 -10.24
CA ASP A 41 -6.02 17.28 -11.01
C ASP A 41 -4.49 17.25 -10.83
N ARG A 42 -4.01 16.98 -9.62
CA ARG A 42 -2.57 16.85 -9.33
C ARG A 42 -1.95 15.60 -9.95
N ILE A 43 -2.69 14.52 -10.12
CA ILE A 43 -2.22 13.31 -10.82
C ILE A 43 -2.12 13.60 -12.31
N GLY A 44 -3.13 14.19 -12.91
CA GLY A 44 -3.15 14.58 -14.32
C GLY A 44 -4.28 13.93 -15.13
N PRO A 45 -4.23 14.00 -16.47
CA PRO A 45 -5.35 13.67 -17.34
C PRO A 45 -5.79 12.19 -17.32
N ALA A 46 -4.96 11.29 -16.79
CA ALA A 46 -5.32 9.88 -16.62
C ALA A 46 -6.12 9.61 -15.33
N ALA A 47 -6.42 10.66 -14.54
CA ALA A 47 -7.12 10.52 -13.27
C ALA A 47 -8.42 11.33 -13.26
N GLU A 48 -9.45 10.77 -12.67
CA GLU A 48 -10.70 11.46 -12.37
C GLU A 48 -11.14 11.26 -10.93
N ALA A 49 -11.84 12.23 -10.38
CA ALA A 49 -12.48 12.08 -9.08
C ALA A 49 -13.71 11.19 -9.22
N ALA A 50 -13.85 10.23 -8.32
CA ALA A 50 -14.97 9.30 -8.30
C ALA A 50 -15.75 9.39 -6.99
N ASP A 51 -17.03 9.01 -7.03
CA ASP A 51 -17.81 8.76 -5.83
C ASP A 51 -17.27 7.48 -5.14
N PRO A 52 -16.94 7.52 -3.83
CA PRO A 52 -16.50 6.34 -3.12
C PRO A 52 -17.41 5.12 -3.28
N ALA A 53 -18.73 5.31 -3.20
CA ALA A 53 -19.68 4.21 -3.32
C ALA A 53 -19.67 3.52 -4.70
N GLY A 54 -19.31 4.25 -5.76
CA GLY A 54 -19.17 3.71 -7.12
C GLY A 54 -17.79 3.20 -7.48
N LEU A 55 -16.80 3.37 -6.59
CA LEU A 55 -15.40 3.08 -6.90
C LEU A 55 -15.18 1.61 -7.20
N ALA A 56 -15.73 0.72 -6.37
CA ALA A 56 -15.58 -0.72 -6.49
C ALA A 56 -16.16 -1.29 -7.81
N ALA A 57 -17.24 -0.70 -8.33
CA ALA A 57 -17.85 -1.17 -9.57
C ALA A 57 -17.06 -0.78 -10.84
N ARG A 58 -16.11 0.14 -10.73
CA ARG A 58 -15.37 0.73 -11.86
C ARG A 58 -13.89 0.39 -11.86
N ALA A 59 -13.36 -0.04 -10.73
CA ALA A 59 -11.94 -0.33 -10.55
C ALA A 59 -11.64 -1.83 -10.64
N ASP A 60 -10.50 -2.18 -11.24
CA ASP A 60 -9.96 -3.55 -11.29
C ASP A 60 -9.23 -3.93 -9.99
N ALA A 61 -8.73 -2.93 -9.26
CA ALA A 61 -8.12 -3.06 -7.95
C ALA A 61 -8.26 -1.76 -7.17
N LEU A 62 -8.26 -1.85 -5.84
CA LEU A 62 -8.34 -0.71 -4.93
C LEU A 62 -7.03 -0.54 -4.17
N VAL A 63 -6.53 0.69 -4.12
CA VAL A 63 -5.39 1.08 -3.30
C VAL A 63 -5.88 1.97 -2.16
N ILE A 64 -5.63 1.58 -0.93
CA ILE A 64 -5.97 2.35 0.27
C ILE A 64 -4.73 3.12 0.71
N ALA A 65 -4.79 4.44 0.60
CA ALA A 65 -3.73 5.38 0.95
C ALA A 65 -4.25 6.49 1.88
N VAL A 66 -4.80 6.08 3.01
CA VAL A 66 -5.35 6.95 4.06
C VAL A 66 -4.55 6.88 5.35
N ALA A 67 -4.73 7.85 6.25
CA ALA A 67 -4.19 7.76 7.60
C ALA A 67 -4.94 6.69 8.42
N TRP A 68 -4.25 6.10 9.38
CA TRP A 68 -4.81 5.05 10.24
C TRP A 68 -6.14 5.44 10.89
N GLU A 69 -6.24 6.66 11.40
CA GLU A 69 -7.43 7.18 12.09
C GLU A 69 -8.68 7.22 11.22
N GLY A 70 -8.50 7.26 9.91
CA GLY A 70 -9.59 7.29 8.93
C GLY A 70 -9.83 5.97 8.22
N LEU A 71 -9.07 4.91 8.50
CA LEU A 71 -9.07 3.68 7.72
C LEU A 71 -10.42 2.98 7.71
N GLU A 72 -11.00 2.72 8.87
CA GLU A 72 -12.28 2.00 8.98
C GLU A 72 -13.43 2.76 8.30
N ALA A 73 -13.48 4.08 8.54
CA ALA A 73 -14.45 4.96 7.88
C ALA A 73 -14.27 4.99 6.35
N ALA A 74 -13.02 4.97 5.88
CA ALA A 74 -12.72 4.94 4.45
C ALA A 74 -13.17 3.63 3.80
N VAL A 75 -12.92 2.48 4.42
CA VAL A 75 -13.41 1.17 3.94
C VAL A 75 -14.94 1.12 3.92
N SER A 76 -15.60 1.72 4.92
CA SER A 76 -17.05 1.82 4.96
C SER A 76 -17.62 2.67 3.84
N LEU A 77 -16.96 3.78 3.48
CA LEU A 77 -17.39 4.67 2.38
C LEU A 77 -17.43 3.97 1.01
N VAL A 78 -16.57 2.99 0.78
CA VAL A 78 -16.55 2.24 -0.49
C VAL A 78 -17.42 0.98 -0.44
N GLY A 79 -18.27 0.85 0.59
CA GLY A 79 -19.18 -0.27 0.73
C GLY A 79 -18.53 -1.58 1.19
N GLY A 80 -17.38 -1.50 1.89
CA GLY A 80 -16.68 -2.68 2.41
C GLY A 80 -17.59 -3.60 3.24
N PRO A 81 -18.27 -3.10 4.29
CA PRO A 81 -19.17 -3.91 5.11
C PRO A 81 -20.36 -4.49 4.36
N GLN A 82 -20.77 -3.90 3.23
CA GLN A 82 -21.85 -4.35 2.35
C GLN A 82 -21.36 -5.34 1.28
N GLY A 83 -20.08 -5.73 1.31
CA GLY A 83 -19.52 -6.70 0.37
C GLY A 83 -19.16 -6.12 -1.00
N ALA A 84 -19.15 -4.79 -1.18
CA ALA A 84 -18.80 -4.17 -2.46
C ALA A 84 -17.37 -4.51 -2.93
N LEU A 85 -16.49 -4.92 -2.02
CA LEU A 85 -15.10 -5.30 -2.32
C LEU A 85 -14.87 -6.81 -2.43
N THR A 86 -15.92 -7.63 -2.42
CA THR A 86 -15.79 -9.08 -2.50
C THR A 86 -15.09 -9.51 -3.79
N GLY A 87 -14.03 -10.31 -3.68
CA GLY A 87 -13.21 -10.77 -4.80
C GLY A 87 -12.24 -9.71 -5.36
N MET A 88 -12.30 -8.47 -4.87
CA MET A 88 -11.42 -7.40 -5.33
C MET A 88 -10.05 -7.46 -4.66
N THR A 89 -8.99 -7.26 -5.42
CA THR A 89 -7.65 -6.98 -4.86
C THR A 89 -7.65 -5.62 -4.19
N VAL A 90 -7.38 -5.61 -2.88
CA VAL A 90 -7.27 -4.38 -2.07
C VAL A 90 -5.86 -4.25 -1.53
N ILE A 91 -5.12 -3.26 -2.00
CA ILE A 91 -3.76 -2.97 -1.57
C ILE A 91 -3.81 -1.96 -0.43
N ASP A 92 -3.40 -2.39 0.76
CA ASP A 92 -3.34 -1.53 1.95
C ASP A 92 -1.93 -0.93 2.11
N CYS A 93 -1.84 0.39 1.96
CA CYS A 93 -0.61 1.17 2.17
C CYS A 93 -0.59 1.87 3.54
N THR A 94 -1.54 1.60 4.43
CA THR A 94 -1.68 2.31 5.71
C THR A 94 -0.56 1.92 6.69
N ASN A 95 0.00 2.90 7.39
CA ASN A 95 0.89 2.69 8.52
C ASN A 95 0.18 3.10 9.81
N PRO A 96 -0.18 2.14 10.69
CA PRO A 96 -0.77 2.45 11.99
C PRO A 96 0.33 2.76 13.02
N VAL A 97 1.29 3.61 12.66
CA VAL A 97 2.47 3.94 13.48
C VAL A 97 2.29 5.33 14.09
N ASP A 98 2.61 5.46 15.35
CA ASP A 98 2.88 6.75 15.96
C ASP A 98 4.27 7.23 15.53
N TYR A 99 4.31 8.26 14.70
CA TYR A 99 5.57 8.75 14.15
C TYR A 99 6.49 9.42 15.17
N ALA A 100 5.98 9.79 16.34
CA ALA A 100 6.80 10.35 17.41
C ALA A 100 7.54 9.27 18.20
N THR A 101 6.90 8.11 18.41
CA THR A 101 7.44 7.02 19.22
C THR A 101 7.92 5.82 18.38
N GLY A 102 7.46 5.69 17.14
CA GLY A 102 7.67 4.52 16.28
C GLY A 102 6.89 3.29 16.73
N GLU A 103 5.91 3.44 17.62
CA GLU A 103 5.07 2.34 18.10
C GLU A 103 3.86 2.14 17.22
N LEU A 104 3.39 0.89 17.12
CA LEU A 104 2.10 0.63 16.49
C LEU A 104 0.98 1.11 17.40
N LYS A 105 0.02 1.83 16.83
CA LYS A 105 -1.18 2.31 17.53
C LYS A 105 -2.12 1.18 17.97
N PRO A 106 -2.41 0.14 17.13
CA PRO A 106 -3.21 -0.99 17.60
C PRO A 106 -2.39 -1.91 18.53
N ALA A 107 -2.94 -2.23 19.69
CA ALA A 107 -2.32 -3.15 20.65
C ALA A 107 -2.14 -4.57 20.05
N SER A 108 -3.04 -4.98 19.15
CA SER A 108 -2.98 -6.26 18.45
C SER A 108 -3.50 -6.13 17.01
N GLY A 109 -3.17 -7.09 16.15
CA GLY A 109 -3.55 -7.08 14.75
C GLY A 109 -2.73 -6.10 13.92
N SER A 110 -3.26 -5.69 12.78
CA SER A 110 -2.63 -4.80 11.80
C SER A 110 -3.67 -3.95 11.08
N ALA A 111 -3.25 -2.92 10.37
CA ALA A 111 -4.13 -2.16 9.47
C ALA A 111 -4.73 -3.07 8.39
N ALA A 112 -3.93 -3.93 7.77
CA ALA A 112 -4.42 -4.87 6.77
C ALA A 112 -5.46 -5.86 7.34
N ALA A 113 -5.27 -6.33 8.58
CA ALA A 113 -6.25 -7.17 9.25
C ALA A 113 -7.56 -6.42 9.57
N LEU A 114 -7.48 -5.12 9.86
CA LEU A 114 -8.67 -4.27 10.01
C LEU A 114 -9.41 -4.15 8.67
N VAL A 115 -8.71 -3.91 7.57
CA VAL A 115 -9.31 -3.85 6.22
C VAL A 115 -10.02 -5.17 5.89
N ALA A 116 -9.38 -6.31 6.11
CA ALA A 116 -9.97 -7.63 5.86
C ALA A 116 -11.25 -7.88 6.67
N ARG A 117 -11.29 -7.44 7.93
CA ARG A 117 -12.51 -7.53 8.75
C ARG A 117 -13.60 -6.56 8.31
N ALA A 118 -13.22 -5.33 7.91
CA ALA A 118 -14.15 -4.29 7.51
C ALA A 118 -14.69 -4.48 6.07
N ALA A 119 -14.04 -5.32 5.27
CA ALA A 119 -14.43 -5.66 3.90
C ALA A 119 -14.39 -7.18 3.70
N PRO A 120 -15.37 -7.93 4.23
CA PRO A 120 -15.42 -9.38 4.09
C PRO A 120 -15.40 -9.80 2.61
N GLY A 121 -14.56 -10.80 2.29
CA GLY A 121 -14.40 -11.30 0.93
C GLY A 121 -13.45 -10.48 0.04
N ALA A 122 -12.90 -9.37 0.51
CA ALA A 122 -11.84 -8.67 -0.21
C ALA A 122 -10.51 -9.44 -0.13
N HIS A 123 -9.74 -9.44 -1.22
CA HIS A 123 -8.41 -10.03 -1.31
C HIS A 123 -7.36 -9.00 -0.90
N VAL A 124 -7.09 -8.90 0.40
CA VAL A 124 -6.24 -7.85 0.97
C VAL A 124 -4.76 -8.20 0.82
N VAL A 125 -3.99 -7.25 0.29
CA VAL A 125 -2.53 -7.32 0.21
C VAL A 125 -1.93 -6.12 0.95
N LYS A 126 -1.10 -6.36 1.95
CA LYS A 126 -0.26 -5.32 2.56
C LYS A 126 0.92 -5.01 1.65
N ALA A 127 1.07 -3.75 1.23
CA ALA A 127 2.17 -3.34 0.35
C ALA A 127 2.43 -1.83 0.40
N LEU A 128 3.61 -1.39 -0.08
CA LEU A 128 3.98 0.01 -0.30
C LEU A 128 3.98 0.92 0.95
N HIS A 129 3.73 0.38 2.13
CA HIS A 129 3.62 1.09 3.41
C HIS A 129 4.97 1.61 3.92
N LEU A 130 6.09 0.96 3.54
CA LEU A 130 7.42 1.26 4.07
C LEU A 130 8.13 2.38 3.30
N PHE A 131 7.75 2.63 2.06
CA PHE A 131 8.40 3.61 1.20
C PHE A 131 7.63 4.92 1.15
N ALA A 132 8.35 6.03 1.34
CA ALA A 132 7.77 7.36 1.14
C ALA A 132 7.37 7.58 -0.33
N GLY A 133 6.41 8.46 -0.57
CA GLY A 133 5.99 8.80 -1.94
C GLY A 133 7.14 9.21 -2.85
N ALA A 134 8.14 9.93 -2.30
CA ALA A 134 9.33 10.35 -3.04
C ALA A 134 10.21 9.19 -3.57
N SER A 135 9.98 7.96 -3.12
CA SER A 135 10.67 6.78 -3.66
C SER A 135 10.12 6.34 -5.03
N TRP A 136 8.98 6.89 -5.46
CA TRP A 136 8.27 6.46 -6.67
C TRP A 136 8.04 7.58 -7.68
N PRO A 137 8.13 7.29 -9.01
CA PRO A 137 8.62 6.03 -9.59
C PRO A 137 10.13 5.88 -9.40
N TYR A 138 10.61 4.65 -9.26
CA TYR A 138 12.04 4.37 -9.24
C TYR A 138 12.56 4.27 -10.67
N ALA A 139 13.56 5.08 -11.00
CA ALA A 139 14.16 5.15 -12.34
C ALA A 139 15.67 4.79 -12.35
N GLY A 140 16.17 4.21 -11.25
CA GLY A 140 17.58 3.78 -11.15
C GLY A 140 17.84 2.39 -11.74
N PRO A 141 19.08 1.87 -11.58
CA PRO A 141 19.47 0.54 -12.04
C PRO A 141 18.61 -0.57 -11.41
N ARG A 142 18.28 -1.60 -12.20
CA ARG A 142 17.39 -2.70 -11.77
C ARG A 142 17.91 -3.46 -10.54
N GLU A 143 19.20 -3.63 -10.42
CA GLU A 143 19.87 -4.28 -9.28
C GLU A 143 19.70 -3.54 -7.97
N SER A 144 19.51 -2.22 -8.04
CA SER A 144 19.26 -1.34 -6.89
C SER A 144 17.78 -0.99 -6.70
N ALA A 145 16.88 -1.60 -7.49
CA ALA A 145 15.44 -1.34 -7.39
C ALA A 145 14.92 -1.69 -5.99
N PRO A 146 14.06 -0.85 -5.41
CA PRO A 146 13.46 -1.13 -4.12
C PRO A 146 12.77 -2.49 -4.09
N VAL A 147 13.02 -3.26 -3.04
CA VAL A 147 12.30 -4.49 -2.77
C VAL A 147 11.16 -4.16 -1.82
N VAL A 148 9.94 -4.31 -2.28
CA VAL A 148 8.73 -4.09 -1.49
C VAL A 148 8.30 -5.43 -0.90
N ALA A 149 8.42 -5.57 0.41
CA ALA A 149 7.84 -6.71 1.12
C ALA A 149 6.32 -6.60 1.07
N ILE A 150 5.66 -7.68 0.62
CA ILE A 150 4.20 -7.77 0.55
C ILE A 150 3.72 -9.05 1.24
N CYS A 151 2.50 -9.04 1.74
CA CYS A 151 1.84 -10.23 2.26
C CYS A 151 0.34 -10.20 1.99
N GLY A 152 -0.26 -11.38 1.84
CA GLY A 152 -1.67 -11.60 1.54
C GLY A 152 -1.94 -13.08 1.38
N ASP A 153 -3.21 -13.48 1.34
CA ASP A 153 -3.58 -14.90 1.32
C ASP A 153 -3.96 -15.39 -0.09
N GLU A 154 -4.31 -14.46 -1.00
CA GLU A 154 -4.78 -14.80 -2.35
C GLU A 154 -3.68 -14.61 -3.39
N PRO A 155 -3.26 -15.70 -4.09
CA PRO A 155 -2.16 -15.63 -5.07
C PRO A 155 -2.39 -14.61 -6.19
N ASP A 156 -3.59 -14.55 -6.76
CA ASP A 156 -3.92 -13.61 -7.85
C ASP A 156 -3.84 -12.14 -7.39
N ALA A 157 -4.18 -11.89 -6.14
CA ALA A 157 -4.08 -10.55 -5.56
C ALA A 157 -2.61 -10.16 -5.30
N LEU A 158 -1.78 -11.10 -4.84
CA LEU A 158 -0.34 -10.92 -4.70
C LEU A 158 0.33 -10.65 -6.05
N ASP A 159 -0.03 -11.40 -7.09
CA ASP A 159 0.49 -11.21 -8.45
C ASP A 159 0.09 -9.85 -9.03
N ARG A 160 -1.15 -9.42 -8.80
CA ARG A 160 -1.63 -8.09 -9.19
C ARG A 160 -0.87 -6.97 -8.46
N ALA A 161 -0.68 -7.10 -7.15
CA ALA A 161 0.12 -6.16 -6.37
C ALA A 161 1.57 -6.12 -6.84
N ALA A 162 2.18 -7.28 -7.14
CA ALA A 162 3.53 -7.37 -7.66
C ALA A 162 3.67 -6.71 -9.05
N ALA A 163 2.65 -6.84 -9.92
CA ALA A 163 2.61 -6.15 -11.21
C ALA A 163 2.60 -4.62 -11.02
N LEU A 164 1.72 -4.10 -10.15
CA LEU A 164 1.63 -2.67 -9.85
C LEU A 164 2.92 -2.10 -9.22
N ILE A 165 3.61 -2.88 -8.38
CA ILE A 165 4.91 -2.51 -7.82
C ILE A 165 5.98 -2.46 -8.92
N ARG A 166 5.96 -3.39 -9.88
CA ARG A 166 6.87 -3.41 -11.02
C ARG A 166 6.68 -2.18 -11.91
N ASP A 167 5.44 -1.74 -12.11
CA ASP A 167 5.10 -0.54 -12.88
C ASP A 167 5.61 0.76 -12.19
N LEU A 168 5.84 0.71 -10.87
CA LEU A 168 6.54 1.77 -10.12
C LEU A 168 8.08 1.66 -10.21
N GLY A 169 8.63 0.65 -10.87
CA GLY A 169 10.07 0.36 -10.94
C GLY A 169 10.61 -0.45 -9.76
N GLY A 170 9.75 -0.95 -8.87
CA GLY A 170 10.12 -1.80 -7.74
C GLY A 170 10.11 -3.29 -8.05
N ARG A 171 10.45 -4.09 -7.04
CA ARG A 171 10.33 -5.55 -7.04
C ARG A 171 9.53 -5.99 -5.82
N ALA A 172 8.56 -6.88 -5.99
CA ALA A 172 7.82 -7.43 -4.88
C ALA A 172 8.54 -8.65 -4.28
N ALA A 173 8.50 -8.78 -2.96
CA ALA A 173 8.89 -9.98 -2.23
C ALA A 173 7.71 -10.42 -1.35
N VAL A 174 7.12 -11.57 -1.66
CA VAL A 174 6.06 -12.15 -0.83
C VAL A 174 6.71 -12.76 0.41
N VAL A 175 6.35 -12.25 1.59
CA VAL A 175 6.95 -12.66 2.86
C VAL A 175 5.99 -13.49 3.74
N GLY A 176 4.81 -13.81 3.25
CA GLY A 176 3.84 -14.66 3.93
C GLY A 176 2.39 -14.31 3.63
N GLY A 177 1.47 -14.95 4.34
CA GLY A 177 0.05 -14.63 4.34
C GLY A 177 -0.26 -13.33 5.09
N LEU A 178 -1.53 -12.91 5.08
CA LEU A 178 -1.98 -11.64 5.67
C LEU A 178 -1.65 -11.51 7.17
N GLY A 179 -1.49 -12.62 7.87
CA GLY A 179 -1.01 -12.65 9.27
C GLY A 179 0.36 -12.00 9.48
N SER A 180 1.20 -11.92 8.44
CA SER A 180 2.51 -11.25 8.49
C SER A 180 2.43 -9.73 8.42
N ALA A 181 1.25 -9.15 8.16
CA ALA A 181 1.10 -7.70 7.97
C ALA A 181 1.56 -6.88 9.18
N ARG A 182 1.33 -7.39 10.42
CA ARG A 182 1.79 -6.70 11.63
C ARG A 182 3.31 -6.54 11.65
N GLN A 183 4.06 -7.59 11.30
CA GLN A 183 5.52 -7.54 11.25
C GLN A 183 6.02 -6.51 10.23
N LEU A 184 5.34 -6.42 9.08
CA LEU A 184 5.66 -5.42 8.06
C LEU A 184 5.40 -3.98 8.57
N GLU A 185 4.31 -3.77 9.30
CA GLU A 185 3.97 -2.48 9.90
C GLU A 185 4.94 -2.12 11.05
N GLU A 186 5.37 -3.08 11.85
CA GLU A 186 6.42 -2.90 12.88
C GLU A 186 7.76 -2.51 12.26
N ALA A 187 8.09 -3.02 11.06
CA ALA A 187 9.29 -2.59 10.34
C ALA A 187 9.26 -1.09 10.00
N ALA A 188 8.09 -0.52 9.70
CA ALA A 188 7.96 0.93 9.50
C ALA A 188 8.23 1.70 10.79
N GLY A 189 7.74 1.22 11.93
CA GLY A 189 8.05 1.77 13.25
C GLY A 189 9.54 1.72 13.57
N PHE A 190 10.19 0.59 13.30
CA PHE A 190 11.65 0.44 13.45
C PHE A 190 12.41 1.47 12.62
N VAL A 191 12.07 1.60 11.32
CA VAL A 191 12.69 2.60 10.42
C VAL A 191 12.56 4.01 11.00
N MET A 192 11.38 4.38 11.49
CA MET A 192 11.15 5.71 12.08
C MET A 192 12.01 5.95 13.33
N ARG A 193 12.19 4.95 14.18
CA ARG A 193 13.07 5.05 15.36
C ARG A 193 14.53 5.23 15.00
N VAL A 194 15.02 4.52 13.97
CA VAL A 194 16.40 4.68 13.48
C VAL A 194 16.61 6.09 12.92
N VAL A 195 15.65 6.61 12.15
CA VAL A 195 15.70 7.99 11.63
C VAL A 195 15.65 9.01 12.78
N ALA A 196 14.80 8.83 13.78
CA ALA A 196 14.70 9.72 14.93
C ALA A 196 15.99 9.72 15.77
N ALA A 197 16.74 8.62 15.79
CA ALA A 197 18.06 8.52 16.39
C ALA A 197 19.19 9.15 15.53
N GLY A 198 18.87 9.76 14.39
CA GLY A 198 19.82 10.45 13.51
C GLY A 198 20.60 9.54 12.57
N HIS A 199 20.14 8.30 12.35
CA HIS A 199 20.85 7.32 11.53
C HIS A 199 20.10 6.97 10.24
N ASN A 200 20.86 6.47 9.25
CA ASN A 200 20.28 5.95 8.02
C ASN A 200 19.78 4.51 8.24
N PRO A 201 18.46 4.24 8.12
CA PRO A 201 17.89 2.92 8.37
C PRO A 201 18.42 1.85 7.40
N ARG A 202 18.90 2.20 6.21
CA ARG A 202 19.54 1.24 5.29
C ARG A 202 20.78 0.57 5.87
N LEU A 203 21.44 1.21 6.84
CA LEU A 203 22.64 0.68 7.52
C LEU A 203 22.29 -0.05 8.82
N ALA A 204 21.02 -0.07 9.21
CA ALA A 204 20.55 -0.73 10.43
C ALA A 204 20.11 -2.19 10.20
N VAL A 205 20.08 -2.63 8.94
CA VAL A 205 19.78 -4.01 8.56
C VAL A 205 21.03 -4.61 7.93
N PRO A 206 21.51 -5.79 8.43
CA PRO A 206 22.69 -6.42 7.88
C PRO A 206 22.48 -6.85 6.43
N ASP A 207 23.54 -6.78 5.64
CA ASP A 207 23.57 -7.41 4.32
C ASP A 207 23.74 -8.93 4.51
N VAL A 208 22.76 -9.70 4.06
CA VAL A 208 22.75 -11.15 4.15
C VAL A 208 22.73 -11.75 2.76
N ASP A 209 23.76 -12.52 2.42
CA ASP A 209 23.76 -13.26 1.15
C ASP A 209 22.68 -14.36 1.17
N PRO A 210 21.65 -14.27 0.29
CA PRO A 210 20.59 -15.27 0.24
C PRO A 210 21.09 -16.70 -0.06
N ALA A 211 22.30 -16.85 -0.63
CA ALA A 211 22.90 -18.16 -0.90
C ALA A 211 23.28 -18.88 0.39
N LEU A 212 23.70 -18.15 1.43
CA LEU A 212 24.05 -18.72 2.74
C LEU A 212 22.84 -19.33 3.45
N LEU A 213 21.65 -18.75 3.26
CA LEU A 213 20.42 -19.24 3.89
C LEU A 213 19.91 -20.54 3.24
N ARG A 214 20.22 -20.77 1.98
CA ARG A 214 19.84 -21.98 1.24
C ARG A 214 20.74 -23.18 1.57
N ALA A 215 21.97 -22.93 1.97
CA ALA A 215 22.94 -24.00 2.32
C ALA A 215 22.72 -24.60 3.71
N SER A 216 21.99 -23.92 4.61
CA SER A 216 21.71 -24.36 5.98
C SER A 216 20.39 -25.12 6.16
N GLY A 217 19.63 -25.34 5.08
CA GLY A 217 18.32 -26.03 5.09
C GLY A 217 18.32 -27.41 4.42
N SER A 218 19.50 -28.00 4.16
CA SER A 218 19.66 -29.38 3.60
C SER A 218 20.15 -30.38 4.65
#